data_42a78991feb276b84ea59fbdb0eefaaa
#
_entry.id   42a78991feb276b84ea59fbdb0eefaaa
#
_cell.length_a   1.000
_cell.length_b   1.000
_cell.length_c   1.000
_cell.angle_alpha   90.00
_cell.angle_beta   90.00
_cell.angle_gamma   90.00
#
_symmetry.space_group_name_H-M   'P 1'
#
loop_
_entity.id
_entity.type
_entity.pdbx_description
1 polymer ?
#
loop_
_entity_poly.entity_id
_entity_poly.type
_entity_poly.pdbx_seq_one_letter_code
_entity_poly.pdbx_strand_id
1 'polypeptide(L)'
;MMKRLMVSTGGGDCPGLNAVIRAIVKRASQEKDWEVVGCIESFNGVLREPTEIVVLDNDNVAGILTQGGTILGTTNKGGPFAYPIKKSDGTWETLDVSDQMIRKLQYLGVDAVINIG
;
A
#
# COMPACT_ATOMS: atom_id res chain seq x y z
N MET A 1 15.78 9.89 -13.96
CA MET A 1 15.70 9.16 -12.68
C MET A 1 14.25 8.75 -12.45
N MET A 2 14.04 7.46 -12.23
CA MET A 2 12.68 6.94 -12.02
C MET A 2 12.17 7.32 -10.64
N LYS A 3 10.94 7.80 -10.58
CA LYS A 3 10.24 8.07 -9.32
C LYS A 3 9.24 6.96 -9.04
N ARG A 4 9.19 6.52 -7.81
CA ARG A 4 8.28 5.46 -7.38
C ARG A 4 7.28 6.00 -6.38
N LEU A 5 5.99 5.87 -6.75
CA LEU A 5 4.87 6.21 -5.89
C LEU A 5 4.29 4.94 -5.30
N MET A 6 4.05 4.92 -4.00
CA MET A 6 3.36 3.81 -3.37
C MET A 6 1.94 4.25 -2.99
N VAL A 7 0.98 3.42 -3.37
CA VAL A 7 -0.43 3.64 -3.04
C VAL A 7 -0.84 2.61 -2.00
N SER A 8 -1.53 3.05 -0.97
CA SER A 8 -2.13 2.16 0.01
C SER A 8 -3.58 2.58 0.27
N THR A 9 -4.42 1.61 0.60
CA THR A 9 -5.81 1.86 0.99
C THR A 9 -6.02 1.33 2.39
N GLY A 10 -6.60 2.16 3.26
CA GLY A 10 -6.78 1.82 4.67
C GLY A 10 -8.23 1.98 5.09
N GLY A 11 -8.52 1.54 6.32
CA GLY A 11 -9.87 1.57 6.85
C GLY A 11 -10.73 0.47 6.25
N GLY A 12 -12.05 0.63 6.30
CA GLY A 12 -12.98 -0.32 5.71
C GLY A 12 -13.11 -0.13 4.21
N ASP A 13 -13.61 -1.16 3.52
CA ASP A 13 -13.94 -1.02 2.10
C ASP A 13 -14.96 0.09 1.90
N CYS A 14 -14.71 0.95 0.92
CA CYS A 14 -15.69 1.94 0.51
C CYS A 14 -15.76 2.01 -1.01
N PRO A 15 -16.92 2.37 -1.57
CA PRO A 15 -17.05 2.52 -3.02
C PRO A 15 -16.08 3.58 -3.54
N GLY A 16 -15.48 3.32 -4.67
CA GLY A 16 -14.62 4.27 -5.34
C GLY A 16 -13.13 4.15 -5.07
N LEU A 17 -12.70 3.28 -4.16
CA LEU A 17 -11.25 3.10 -3.91
C LEU A 17 -10.52 2.64 -5.15
N ASN A 18 -11.06 1.66 -5.87
CA ASN A 18 -10.46 1.21 -7.13
C ASN A 18 -10.44 2.30 -8.19
N ALA A 19 -11.46 3.15 -8.23
CA ALA A 19 -11.48 4.27 -9.18
C ALA A 19 -10.34 5.26 -8.90
N VAL A 20 -10.06 5.53 -7.63
CA VAL A 20 -8.94 6.41 -7.25
C VAL A 20 -7.61 5.77 -7.61
N ILE A 21 -7.44 4.47 -7.32
CA ILE A 21 -6.22 3.75 -7.69
C ILE A 21 -5.99 3.84 -9.20
N ARG A 22 -7.02 3.58 -9.99
CA ARG A 22 -6.94 3.64 -11.44
C ARG A 22 -6.57 5.04 -11.94
N ALA A 23 -7.15 6.08 -11.34
CA ALA A 23 -6.85 7.46 -11.69
C ALA A 23 -5.39 7.81 -11.41
N ILE A 24 -4.85 7.37 -10.27
CA ILE A 24 -3.45 7.60 -9.92
C ILE A 24 -2.52 6.93 -10.94
N VAL A 25 -2.80 5.66 -11.28
CA VAL A 25 -1.98 4.93 -12.25
C VAL A 25 -2.03 5.59 -13.62
N LYS A 26 -3.22 5.99 -14.06
CA LYS A 26 -3.36 6.66 -15.34
C LYS A 26 -2.63 7.99 -15.39
N ARG A 27 -2.72 8.77 -14.32
CA ARG A 27 -2.00 10.05 -14.27
C ARG A 27 -0.49 9.84 -14.26
N ALA A 28 -0.01 8.88 -13.49
CA ALA A 28 1.42 8.57 -13.41
C ALA A 28 1.95 8.02 -14.74
N SER A 29 1.14 7.28 -15.50
CA SER A 29 1.57 6.72 -16.78
C SER A 29 1.84 7.78 -17.84
N GLN A 30 1.34 9.00 -17.64
CA GLN A 30 1.62 10.13 -18.53
C GLN A 30 3.01 10.72 -18.28
N GLU A 31 3.64 10.38 -17.17
CA GLU A 31 4.98 10.81 -16.84
C GLU A 31 5.99 9.72 -17.21
N LYS A 32 7.04 10.10 -17.89
CA LYS A 32 7.97 9.16 -18.51
C LYS A 32 8.71 8.27 -17.49
N ASP A 33 9.05 8.83 -16.33
CA ASP A 33 9.94 8.18 -15.38
C ASP A 33 9.24 7.86 -14.05
N TRP A 34 7.93 7.64 -14.08
CA TRP A 34 7.16 7.35 -12.87
C TRP A 34 6.70 5.89 -12.86
N GLU A 35 6.82 5.26 -11.71
CA GLU A 35 6.33 3.92 -11.44
C GLU A 35 5.39 3.97 -10.23
N VAL A 36 4.29 3.22 -10.29
CA VAL A 36 3.36 3.11 -9.18
C VAL A 36 3.38 1.70 -8.63
N VAL A 37 3.52 1.57 -7.32
CA VAL A 37 3.41 0.29 -6.63
C VAL A 37 2.28 0.37 -5.62
N GLY A 38 1.62 -0.74 -5.37
CA GLY A 38 0.55 -0.83 -4.37
C GLY A 38 0.99 -1.67 -3.19
N CYS A 39 0.65 -1.22 -1.99
CA CYS A 39 0.94 -1.95 -0.77
C CYS A 39 -0.30 -2.77 -0.38
N ILE A 40 -0.11 -4.07 -0.15
CA ILE A 40 -1.21 -4.97 0.15
C ILE A 40 -1.64 -4.78 1.60
N GLU A 41 -2.95 -4.70 1.81
CA GLU A 41 -3.58 -4.52 3.12
C GLU A 41 -3.02 -3.31 3.87
N SER A 42 -3.23 -2.13 3.29
CA SER A 42 -2.74 -0.87 3.84
C SER A 42 -1.21 -0.88 3.92
N PHE A 43 -0.62 -0.48 5.02
CA PHE A 43 0.85 -0.52 5.18
C PHE A 43 1.38 -1.87 5.63
N ASN A 44 0.51 -2.83 5.91
CA ASN A 44 0.94 -4.14 6.39
C ASN A 44 1.84 -4.85 5.37
N GLY A 45 1.58 -4.68 4.08
CA GLY A 45 2.41 -5.28 3.04
C GLY A 45 3.86 -4.86 3.12
N VAL A 46 4.13 -3.60 3.42
CA VAL A 46 5.51 -3.10 3.58
C VAL A 46 6.16 -3.71 4.82
N LEU A 47 5.38 -3.87 5.88
CA LEU A 47 5.90 -4.36 7.17
C LEU A 47 6.11 -5.88 7.20
N ARG A 48 5.49 -6.62 6.27
CA ARG A 48 5.62 -8.07 6.21
C ARG A 48 6.98 -8.53 5.70
N GLU A 49 7.37 -9.74 6.10
CA GLU A 49 8.54 -10.42 5.59
C GLU A 49 8.11 -11.76 4.96
N PRO A 50 8.25 -11.93 3.64
CA PRO A 50 8.69 -10.92 2.65
C PRO A 50 7.65 -9.83 2.41
N THR A 51 8.13 -8.68 1.92
CA THR A 51 7.29 -7.54 1.61
C THR A 51 6.25 -7.88 0.53
N GLU A 52 5.01 -7.46 0.73
CA GLU A 52 3.92 -7.69 -0.22
C GLU A 52 3.51 -6.39 -0.88
N ILE A 53 4.16 -6.06 -1.99
CA ILE A 53 3.81 -4.93 -2.84
C ILE A 53 3.65 -5.44 -4.28
N VAL A 54 2.84 -4.73 -5.06
CA VAL A 54 2.60 -5.08 -6.47
C VAL A 54 2.85 -3.85 -7.34
N VAL A 55 3.41 -4.07 -8.52
CA VAL A 55 3.53 -2.98 -9.50
C VAL A 55 2.18 -2.76 -10.13
N LEU A 56 1.75 -1.50 -10.17
CA LEU A 56 0.48 -1.09 -10.78
C LEU A 56 0.74 -0.41 -12.11
N ASP A 57 0.14 -0.93 -13.17
CA ASP A 57 0.24 -0.35 -14.51
C ASP A 57 -1.15 -0.30 -15.16
N ASN A 58 -1.23 0.27 -16.35
CA ASN A 58 -2.51 0.41 -17.04
C ASN A 58 -3.18 -0.94 -17.31
N ASP A 59 -2.38 -1.99 -17.51
CA ASP A 59 -2.93 -3.32 -17.83
C ASP A 59 -3.61 -3.94 -16.61
N ASN A 60 -2.95 -3.87 -15.44
CA ASN A 60 -3.51 -4.53 -14.27
C ASN A 60 -4.57 -3.70 -13.53
N VAL A 61 -4.74 -2.43 -13.89
CA VAL A 61 -5.86 -1.63 -13.36
C VAL A 61 -6.99 -1.47 -14.37
N ALA A 62 -6.86 -2.02 -15.57
CA ALA A 62 -7.94 -1.99 -16.56
C ALA A 62 -9.13 -2.79 -16.02
N GLY A 63 -10.32 -2.21 -16.10
CA GLY A 63 -11.54 -2.88 -15.66
C GLY A 63 -11.85 -2.82 -14.19
N ILE A 64 -10.98 -2.26 -13.34
CA ILE A 64 -11.28 -2.20 -11.91
C ILE A 64 -12.26 -1.08 -11.54
N LEU A 65 -12.53 -0.17 -12.47
CA LEU A 65 -13.39 0.98 -12.22
C LEU A 65 -14.77 0.59 -11.71
N THR A 66 -15.32 -0.50 -12.21
CA THR A 66 -16.65 -1.00 -11.85
C THR A 66 -16.63 -2.00 -10.70
N GLN A 67 -15.47 -2.37 -10.22
CA GLN A 67 -15.36 -3.28 -9.08
C GLN A 67 -15.50 -2.51 -7.77
N GLY A 68 -16.23 -3.08 -6.82
CA GLY A 68 -16.34 -2.51 -5.49
C GLY A 68 -15.09 -2.76 -4.67
N GLY A 69 -14.91 -1.98 -3.60
CA GLY A 69 -13.80 -2.16 -2.69
C GLY A 69 -12.46 -1.71 -3.26
N THR A 70 -11.43 -2.44 -2.94
CA THR A 70 -10.06 -2.13 -3.38
C THR A 70 -9.32 -3.40 -3.80
N ILE A 71 -8.56 -3.32 -4.89
CA ILE A 71 -7.74 -4.44 -5.36
C ILE A 71 -6.53 -4.67 -4.45
N LEU A 72 -6.16 -3.69 -3.63
CA LEU A 72 -5.02 -3.81 -2.71
C LEU A 72 -5.43 -4.38 -1.35
N GLY A 73 -6.73 -4.43 -1.06
CA GLY A 73 -7.20 -4.82 0.25
C GLY A 73 -7.03 -3.71 1.28
N THR A 74 -7.76 -3.83 2.37
CA THR A 74 -7.66 -2.91 3.49
C THR A 74 -7.58 -3.68 4.79
N THR A 75 -7.24 -2.98 5.86
CA THR A 75 -7.32 -3.53 7.20
C THR A 75 -7.69 -2.43 8.17
N ASN A 76 -8.47 -2.78 9.18
CA ASN A 76 -8.77 -1.90 10.31
C ASN A 76 -7.83 -2.17 11.48
N LYS A 77 -6.92 -3.14 11.33
CA LYS A 77 -6.04 -3.59 12.40
C LYS A 77 -4.59 -3.40 11.98
N GLY A 78 -3.74 -3.14 12.96
CA GLY A 78 -2.32 -3.00 12.72
C GLY A 78 -1.96 -1.59 12.27
N GLY A 79 -1.12 -1.51 11.25
CA GLY A 79 -0.53 -0.24 10.82
C GLY A 79 0.78 0.02 11.55
N PRO A 80 1.52 1.09 11.14
CA PRO A 80 2.89 1.27 11.66
C PRO A 80 2.95 1.70 13.11
N PHE A 81 1.89 2.29 13.67
CA PHE A 81 1.91 2.80 15.04
C PHE A 81 1.42 1.79 16.07
N ALA A 82 0.72 0.75 15.64
CA ALA A 82 0.15 -0.26 16.53
C ALA A 82 0.19 -1.62 15.85
N TYR A 83 1.37 -2.04 15.43
CA TYR A 83 1.55 -3.29 14.68
C TYR A 83 1.54 -4.48 15.64
N PRO A 84 0.71 -5.51 15.39
CA PRO A 84 0.63 -6.66 16.28
C PRO A 84 1.86 -7.56 16.15
N ILE A 85 2.45 -7.91 17.28
CA ILE A 85 3.60 -8.82 17.34
C ILE A 85 3.27 -9.93 18.32
N LYS A 86 3.49 -11.17 17.89
CA LYS A 86 3.28 -12.34 18.73
C LYS A 86 4.50 -12.56 19.61
N LYS A 87 4.28 -12.63 20.92
CA LYS A 87 5.35 -12.90 21.89
C LYS A 87 5.64 -14.40 21.96
N SER A 88 6.79 -14.74 22.57
CA SER A 88 7.21 -16.13 22.75
C SER A 88 6.25 -16.94 23.62
N ASP A 89 5.50 -16.27 24.52
CA ASP A 89 4.51 -16.92 25.37
C ASP A 89 3.14 -17.13 24.69
N GLY A 90 3.01 -16.76 23.41
CA GLY A 90 1.78 -16.89 22.65
C GLY A 90 0.83 -15.73 22.74
N THR A 91 1.13 -14.73 23.56
CA THR A 91 0.31 -13.51 23.65
C THR A 91 0.71 -12.52 22.57
N TRP A 92 -0.16 -11.52 22.35
CA TRP A 92 0.06 -10.48 21.35
C TRP A 92 0.28 -9.14 22.03
N GLU A 93 1.15 -8.34 21.48
CA GLU A 93 1.30 -6.94 21.86
C GLU A 93 1.32 -6.08 20.59
N THR A 94 1.06 -4.78 20.76
CA THR A 94 1.16 -3.83 19.65
C THR A 94 2.38 -2.94 19.86
N LEU A 95 3.13 -2.72 18.79
CA LEU A 95 4.33 -1.87 18.83
C LEU A 95 4.24 -0.81 17.73
N ASP A 96 4.83 0.34 18.02
CA ASP A 96 5.05 1.37 17.01
C ASP A 96 6.28 0.95 16.19
N VAL A 97 6.04 0.60 14.92
CA VAL A 97 7.10 0.19 13.99
C VAL A 97 7.25 1.19 12.85
N SER A 98 6.84 2.45 13.09
CA SER A 98 6.91 3.48 12.06
C SER A 98 8.33 3.72 11.56
N ASP A 99 9.34 3.62 12.41
CA ASP A 99 10.73 3.74 11.99
C ASP A 99 11.14 2.61 11.05
N GLN A 100 10.69 1.38 11.31
CA GLN A 100 10.94 0.26 10.41
C GLN A 100 10.27 0.47 9.06
N MET A 101 9.04 0.99 9.07
CA MET A 101 8.32 1.28 7.84
C MET A 101 9.09 2.29 6.98
N ILE A 102 9.57 3.36 7.59
CA ILE A 102 10.33 4.39 6.89
C ILE A 102 11.60 3.79 6.27
N ARG A 103 12.33 2.97 7.01
CA ARG A 103 13.52 2.32 6.49
C ARG A 103 13.22 1.40 5.32
N LYS A 104 12.12 0.64 5.40
CA LYS A 104 11.70 -0.22 4.29
C LYS A 104 11.29 0.57 3.07
N LEU A 105 10.58 1.69 3.25
CA LEU A 105 10.22 2.56 2.13
C LEU A 105 11.46 3.12 1.44
N GLN A 106 12.47 3.51 2.22
CA GLN A 106 13.74 3.98 1.67
C GLN A 106 14.47 2.88 0.92
N TYR A 107 14.49 1.67 1.47
CA TYR A 107 15.10 0.51 0.83
C TYR A 107 14.42 0.18 -0.51
N LEU A 108 13.09 0.29 -0.56
CA LEU A 108 12.31 0.02 -1.76
C LEU A 108 12.39 1.16 -2.79
N GLY A 109 13.02 2.27 -2.43
CA GLY A 109 13.15 3.40 -3.33
C GLY A 109 11.86 4.18 -3.54
N VAL A 110 10.98 4.18 -2.56
CA VAL A 110 9.71 4.90 -2.63
C VAL A 110 9.94 6.39 -2.40
N ASP A 111 9.52 7.21 -3.35
CA ASP A 111 9.71 8.65 -3.30
C ASP A 111 8.51 9.37 -2.66
N ALA A 112 7.31 8.81 -2.80
CA ALA A 112 6.09 9.39 -2.26
C ALA A 112 5.07 8.29 -1.97
N VAL A 113 4.22 8.56 -0.99
CA VAL A 113 3.14 7.64 -0.57
C VAL A 113 1.81 8.37 -0.70
N ILE A 114 0.84 7.72 -1.31
CA ILE A 114 -0.54 8.20 -1.36
C ILE A 114 -1.39 7.19 -0.60
N ASN A 115 -1.91 7.63 0.53
CA ASN A 115 -2.77 6.79 1.36
C ASN A 115 -4.22 7.25 1.21
N ILE A 116 -5.11 6.30 0.93
CA ILE A 116 -6.52 6.56 0.65
C ILE A 116 -7.37 5.87 1.71
N GLY A 117 -8.24 6.60 2.34
CA GLY A 117 -9.16 6.07 3.32
C GLY A 117 -8.94 6.56 4.75
#